data_9cf7d9295367eda0dbe6cc696c7873d1
#
_entry.id   9cf7d9295367eda0dbe6cc696c7873d1
#
_cell.length_a   1.000
_cell.length_b   1.000
_cell.length_c   1.000
_cell.angle_alpha   90.00
_cell.angle_beta   90.00
_cell.angle_gamma   90.00
#
_symmetry.space_group_name_H-M   'P 1'
#
loop_
_entity.id
_entity.type
_entity.pdbx_description
1 polymer ?
#
loop_
_entity_poly.entity_id
_entity_poly.type
_entity_poly.pdbx_seq_one_letter_code
_entity_poly.pdbx_strand_id
1 'polypeptide(L)'
;AVNRRQRRWLCGIVFQFPERHFLGLSIQQELKLGQKRLGWEQQQHVLKRVGLADVDLSTPPERLSGGQQRRLALAVQLLRGAEVLLLDEPTAGLDWSVRREVLQLMSDLADERILIVVTHEPELFEGWLCDRHALLDGQLKPLVTLP
;
A
#
# COMPACT_ATOMS: atom_id res chain seq x y z
N ALA A 1 17.65 -18.47 -5.90
CA ALA A 1 16.79 -18.32 -4.72
C ALA A 1 17.12 -17.00 -4.04
N VAL A 2 16.07 -16.20 -3.72
CA VAL A 2 16.21 -14.90 -3.07
C VAL A 2 16.55 -15.13 -1.59
N ASN A 3 17.64 -14.53 -1.10
CA ASN A 3 18.03 -14.66 0.30
C ASN A 3 17.17 -13.79 1.23
N ARG A 4 17.28 -14.01 2.58
CA ARG A 4 16.47 -13.30 3.58
C ARG A 4 16.63 -11.78 3.53
N ARG A 5 17.84 -11.27 3.22
CA ARG A 5 18.13 -9.84 3.11
C ARG A 5 17.46 -9.23 1.87
N GLN A 6 17.53 -9.91 0.73
CA GLN A 6 16.90 -9.49 -0.52
C GLN A 6 15.38 -9.45 -0.37
N ARG A 7 14.75 -10.46 0.28
CA ARG A 7 13.29 -10.47 0.52
C ARG A 7 12.78 -9.26 1.27
N ARG A 8 13.56 -8.72 2.23
CA ARG A 8 13.18 -7.50 2.97
C ARG A 8 13.06 -6.25 2.10
N TRP A 9 13.77 -6.23 0.98
CA TRP A 9 13.71 -5.11 0.05
C TRP A 9 12.68 -5.33 -1.05
N LEU A 10 12.48 -6.57 -1.48
CA LEU A 10 11.52 -6.93 -2.51
C LEU A 10 10.08 -6.84 -2.03
N CYS A 11 9.83 -7.13 -0.76
CA CYS A 11 8.47 -7.14 -0.20
C CYS A 11 8.24 -5.93 0.68
N GLY A 12 7.16 -5.21 0.40
CA GLY A 12 6.59 -4.17 1.25
C GLY A 12 5.30 -4.65 1.88
N ILE A 13 4.99 -4.15 3.08
CA ILE A 13 3.72 -4.43 3.76
C ILE A 13 3.04 -3.13 4.14
N VAL A 14 1.74 -3.06 3.90
CA VAL A 14 0.85 -2.01 4.40
C VAL A 14 -0.21 -2.66 5.26
N PHE A 15 -0.19 -2.33 6.54
CA PHE A 15 -1.12 -2.87 7.53
C PHE A 15 -2.47 -2.15 7.49
N GLN A 16 -3.48 -2.78 8.04
CA GLN A 16 -4.83 -2.22 8.19
C GLN A 16 -4.84 -0.85 8.89
N PHE A 17 -3.97 -0.67 9.89
CA PHE A 17 -3.80 0.58 10.65
C PHE A 17 -2.38 1.13 10.45
N PRO A 18 -2.08 1.74 9.29
CA PRO A 18 -0.72 2.17 8.96
C PRO A 18 -0.19 3.25 9.91
N GLU A 19 -1.06 4.04 10.51
CA GLU A 19 -0.71 5.09 11.49
C GLU A 19 0.07 4.55 12.69
N ARG A 20 -0.13 3.29 13.05
CA ARG A 20 0.59 2.63 14.17
C ARG A 20 2.02 2.26 13.83
N HIS A 21 2.41 2.40 12.58
CA HIS A 21 3.71 1.98 12.06
C HIS A 21 4.55 3.14 11.55
N PHE A 22 4.01 4.36 11.51
CA PHE A 22 4.79 5.54 11.17
C PHE A 22 5.74 5.88 12.31
N LEU A 23 6.99 6.19 11.95
CA LEU A 23 8.08 6.51 12.88
C LEU A 23 8.54 7.97 12.74
N GLY A 24 8.24 8.59 11.60
CA GLY A 24 8.59 9.98 11.32
C GLY A 24 7.66 10.95 12.03
N LEU A 25 8.21 12.03 12.57
CA LEU A 25 7.44 13.13 13.17
C LEU A 25 6.77 14.02 12.10
N SER A 26 7.08 13.80 10.84
CA SER A 26 6.47 14.47 9.70
C SER A 26 6.45 13.52 8.48
N ILE A 27 5.60 13.82 7.50
CA ILE A 27 5.56 13.10 6.24
C ILE A 27 6.95 13.05 5.58
N GLN A 28 7.67 14.18 5.59
CA GLN A 28 9.00 14.24 5.02
C GLN A 28 9.98 13.27 5.70
N GLN A 29 9.92 13.19 7.03
CA GLN A 29 10.77 12.25 7.77
C GLN A 29 10.39 10.81 7.47
N GLU A 30 9.09 10.51 7.44
CA GLU A 30 8.60 9.16 7.14
C GLU A 30 9.07 8.69 5.77
N LEU A 31 8.96 9.51 4.73
CA LEU A 31 9.43 9.17 3.38
C LEU A 31 10.95 8.93 3.30
N LYS A 32 11.72 9.61 4.15
CA LYS A 32 13.19 9.46 4.21
C LYS A 32 13.67 8.26 5.01
N LEU A 33 12.81 7.64 5.81
CA LEU A 33 13.19 6.51 6.65
C LEU A 33 13.68 5.32 5.80
N GLY A 34 14.88 4.86 6.11
CA GLY A 34 15.53 3.76 5.38
C GLY A 34 16.12 4.14 4.02
N GLN A 35 16.01 5.41 3.60
CA GLN A 35 16.59 5.92 2.37
C GLN A 35 17.96 6.55 2.64
N LYS A 36 18.99 6.12 1.91
CA LYS A 36 20.33 6.76 2.03
C LYS A 36 20.35 8.15 1.40
N ARG A 37 19.69 8.33 0.29
CA ARG A 37 19.53 9.60 -0.43
C ARG A 37 18.18 9.58 -1.14
N LEU A 38 17.26 10.41 -0.70
CA LEU A 38 15.99 10.64 -1.36
C LEU A 38 15.99 12.06 -1.94
N GLY A 39 16.04 12.15 -3.27
CA GLY A 39 15.97 13.43 -3.97
C GLY A 39 14.56 14.04 -3.90
N TRP A 40 14.50 15.36 -4.02
CA TRP A 40 13.23 16.09 -4.03
C TRP A 40 12.30 15.63 -5.15
N GLU A 41 12.82 15.44 -6.35
CA GLU A 41 12.04 15.00 -7.51
C GLU A 41 11.41 13.62 -7.29
N GLN A 42 12.16 12.68 -6.72
CA GLN A 42 11.64 11.34 -6.39
C GLN A 42 10.52 11.41 -5.35
N GLN A 43 10.68 12.28 -4.36
CA GLN A 43 9.69 12.53 -3.32
C GLN A 43 8.39 13.08 -3.93
N GLN A 44 8.50 14.11 -4.75
CA GLN A 44 7.35 14.72 -5.43
C GLN A 44 6.68 13.74 -6.40
N HIS A 45 7.47 12.98 -7.14
CA HIS A 45 6.93 11.99 -8.08
C HIS A 45 6.08 10.94 -7.36
N VAL A 46 6.59 10.36 -6.26
CA VAL A 46 5.84 9.34 -5.53
C VAL A 46 4.59 9.91 -4.86
N LEU A 47 4.69 11.11 -4.27
CA LEU A 47 3.53 11.76 -3.65
C LEU A 47 2.43 12.08 -4.66
N LYS A 48 2.79 12.56 -5.84
CA LYS A 48 1.84 12.77 -6.93
C LYS A 48 1.19 11.46 -7.34
N ARG A 49 1.97 10.39 -7.46
CA ARG A 49 1.47 9.07 -7.85
C ARG A 49 0.43 8.52 -6.88
N VAL A 50 0.63 8.74 -5.57
CA VAL A 50 -0.33 8.29 -4.54
C VAL A 50 -1.41 9.33 -4.22
N GLY A 51 -1.51 10.43 -4.97
CA GLY A 51 -2.52 11.46 -4.75
C GLY A 51 -2.31 12.29 -3.47
N LEU A 52 -1.06 12.52 -3.09
CA LEU A 52 -0.66 13.33 -1.93
C LEU A 52 0.23 14.53 -2.32
N ALA A 53 0.14 15.00 -3.57
CA ALA A 53 0.98 16.08 -4.08
C ALA A 53 0.84 17.41 -3.30
N ASP A 54 -0.37 17.70 -2.82
CA ASP A 54 -0.72 18.97 -2.19
C ASP A 54 -0.61 18.93 -0.66
N VAL A 55 -0.13 17.83 -0.09
CA VAL A 55 0.00 17.69 1.36
C VAL A 55 1.26 18.37 1.86
N ASP A 56 1.15 19.19 2.90
CA ASP A 56 2.29 19.80 3.56
C ASP A 56 3.17 18.72 4.21
N LEU A 57 4.41 18.63 3.74
CA LEU A 57 5.39 17.62 4.19
C LEU A 57 5.81 17.77 5.65
N SER A 58 5.57 18.93 6.27
CA SER A 58 5.80 19.16 7.69
C SER A 58 4.71 18.56 8.58
N THR A 59 3.58 18.17 7.99
CA THR A 59 2.44 17.58 8.72
C THR A 59 2.84 16.25 9.36
N PRO A 60 2.51 16.03 10.64
CA PRO A 60 2.64 14.71 11.26
C PRO A 60 1.73 13.68 10.58
N PRO A 61 2.21 12.44 10.34
CA PRO A 61 1.40 11.41 9.68
C PRO A 61 0.06 11.13 10.38
N GLU A 62 -0.03 11.28 11.70
CA GLU A 62 -1.24 11.06 12.49
C GLU A 62 -2.37 12.06 12.18
N ARG A 63 -2.03 13.22 11.62
CA ARG A 63 -3.02 14.25 11.23
C ARG A 63 -3.66 13.99 9.87
N LEU A 64 -3.15 13.04 9.13
CA LEU A 64 -3.72 12.64 7.86
C LEU A 64 -5.03 11.88 8.06
N SER A 65 -5.94 11.98 7.08
CA SER A 65 -7.10 11.09 7.03
C SER A 65 -6.67 9.63 6.84
N GLY A 66 -7.52 8.66 7.20
CA GLY A 66 -7.20 7.24 7.04
C GLY A 66 -6.80 6.86 5.61
N GLY A 67 -7.46 7.43 4.61
CA GLY A 67 -7.09 7.23 3.20
C GLY A 67 -5.74 7.84 2.84
N GLN A 68 -5.45 9.03 3.36
CA GLN A 68 -4.13 9.67 3.18
C GLN A 68 -3.03 8.87 3.87
N GLN A 69 -3.28 8.34 5.05
CA GLN A 69 -2.32 7.48 5.77
C GLN A 69 -2.01 6.21 4.99
N ARG A 70 -3.02 5.54 4.39
CA ARG A 70 -2.79 4.37 3.53
C ARG A 70 -1.98 4.71 2.29
N ARG A 71 -2.28 5.84 1.65
CA ARG A 71 -1.53 6.32 0.49
C ARG A 71 -0.10 6.71 0.86
N LEU A 72 0.13 7.30 2.03
CA LEU A 72 1.48 7.55 2.55
C LEU A 72 2.24 6.25 2.80
N ALA A 73 1.63 5.26 3.42
CA ALA A 73 2.26 3.95 3.63
C ALA A 73 2.65 3.28 2.30
N LEU A 74 1.78 3.35 1.28
CA LEU A 74 2.12 2.89 -0.07
C LEU A 74 3.30 3.67 -0.66
N ALA A 75 3.32 5.01 -0.53
CA ALA A 75 4.43 5.85 -1.00
C ALA A 75 5.78 5.42 -0.40
N VAL A 76 5.81 5.13 0.91
CA VAL A 76 7.01 4.64 1.60
C VAL A 76 7.48 3.32 0.98
N GLN A 77 6.58 2.37 0.71
CA GLN A 77 6.95 1.08 0.11
C GLN A 77 7.42 1.24 -1.35
N LEU A 78 6.80 2.13 -2.11
CA LEU A 78 7.23 2.44 -3.48
C LEU A 78 8.64 3.04 -3.53
N LEU A 79 8.95 3.98 -2.63
CA LEU A 79 10.29 4.57 -2.50
C LEU A 79 11.34 3.54 -2.10
N ARG A 80 10.97 2.52 -1.33
CA ARG A 80 11.85 1.39 -0.99
C ARG A 80 12.09 0.44 -2.15
N GLY A 81 11.36 0.60 -3.25
CA GLY A 81 11.48 -0.26 -4.43
C GLY A 81 10.83 -1.65 -4.25
N ALA A 82 9.80 -1.76 -3.40
CA ALA A 82 9.09 -3.01 -3.21
C ALA A 82 8.43 -3.47 -4.53
N GLU A 83 8.73 -4.68 -4.95
CA GLU A 83 8.16 -5.32 -6.14
C GLU A 83 6.90 -6.14 -5.80
N VAL A 84 6.83 -6.62 -4.57
CA VAL A 84 5.67 -7.33 -4.01
C VAL A 84 5.10 -6.48 -2.86
N LEU A 85 3.82 -6.15 -2.93
CA LEU A 85 3.11 -5.42 -1.90
C LEU A 85 2.09 -6.33 -1.21
N LEU A 86 2.25 -6.49 0.09
CA LEU A 86 1.30 -7.19 0.95
C LEU A 86 0.38 -6.15 1.58
N LEU A 87 -0.90 -6.21 1.27
CA LEU A 87 -1.89 -5.23 1.69
C LEU A 87 -2.92 -5.92 2.61
N ASP A 88 -2.94 -5.50 3.86
CA ASP A 88 -3.84 -6.03 4.87
C ASP A 88 -5.01 -5.07 5.07
N GLU A 89 -6.20 -5.50 4.69
CA GLU A 89 -7.46 -4.73 4.75
C GLU A 89 -7.32 -3.28 4.23
N PRO A 90 -6.82 -3.08 2.99
CA PRO A 90 -6.42 -1.75 2.51
C PRO A 90 -7.58 -0.75 2.40
N THR A 91 -8.81 -1.22 2.38
CA THR A 91 -10.02 -0.41 2.23
C THR A 91 -10.87 -0.30 3.49
N ALA A 92 -10.54 -1.06 4.54
CA ALA A 92 -11.34 -1.13 5.76
C ALA A 92 -11.46 0.24 6.45
N GLY A 93 -12.68 0.58 6.87
CA GLY A 93 -12.97 1.83 7.61
C GLY A 93 -12.87 3.12 6.78
N LEU A 94 -12.72 3.03 5.45
CA LEU A 94 -12.79 4.17 4.56
C LEU A 94 -14.21 4.43 4.08
N ASP A 95 -14.58 5.71 3.94
CA ASP A 95 -15.79 6.07 3.23
C ASP A 95 -15.72 5.71 1.74
N TRP A 96 -16.86 5.69 1.08
CA TRP A 96 -16.97 5.18 -0.29
C TRP A 96 -16.11 5.94 -1.31
N SER A 97 -16.01 7.26 -1.20
CA SER A 97 -15.24 8.08 -2.15
C SER A 97 -13.74 7.81 -2.03
N VAL A 98 -13.24 7.80 -0.78
CA VAL A 98 -11.83 7.53 -0.49
C VAL A 98 -11.46 6.09 -0.81
N ARG A 99 -12.37 5.13 -0.55
CA ARG A 99 -12.21 3.72 -0.91
C ARG A 99 -11.97 3.55 -2.41
N ARG A 100 -12.75 4.22 -3.25
CA ARG A 100 -12.58 4.19 -4.71
C ARG A 100 -11.20 4.71 -5.14
N GLU A 101 -10.72 5.79 -4.54
CA GLU A 101 -9.38 6.33 -4.83
C GLU A 101 -8.27 5.34 -4.48
N VAL A 102 -8.40 4.65 -3.33
CA VAL A 102 -7.42 3.63 -2.93
C VAL A 102 -7.48 2.42 -3.85
N LEU A 103 -8.68 1.96 -4.22
CA LEU A 103 -8.84 0.85 -5.19
C LEU A 103 -8.24 1.21 -6.55
N GLN A 104 -8.48 2.42 -7.06
CA GLN A 104 -7.89 2.86 -8.33
C GLN A 104 -6.36 2.87 -8.26
N LEU A 105 -5.79 3.41 -7.17
CA LEU A 105 -4.33 3.39 -6.97
C LEU A 105 -3.79 1.95 -6.92
N MET A 106 -4.48 1.03 -6.26
CA MET A 106 -4.08 -0.37 -6.22
C MET A 106 -4.15 -1.02 -7.60
N SER A 107 -5.19 -0.71 -8.39
CA SER A 107 -5.31 -1.17 -9.78
C SER A 107 -4.13 -0.72 -10.62
N ASP A 108 -3.79 0.57 -10.54
CA ASP A 108 -2.65 1.15 -11.28
C ASP A 108 -1.31 0.52 -10.85
N LEU A 109 -1.18 0.16 -9.57
CA LEU A 109 0.02 -0.51 -9.06
C LEU A 109 0.11 -1.99 -9.47
N ALA A 110 -1.03 -2.66 -9.68
CA ALA A 110 -1.08 -4.06 -10.10
C ALA A 110 -0.53 -4.29 -11.52
N ASP A 111 -0.53 -3.27 -12.36
CA ASP A 111 0.07 -3.32 -13.70
C ASP A 111 1.59 -3.43 -13.67
N GLU A 112 2.23 -3.00 -12.58
CA GLU A 112 3.69 -2.92 -12.46
C GLU A 112 4.27 -3.83 -11.37
N ARG A 113 3.45 -4.33 -10.46
CA ARG A 113 3.88 -5.01 -9.23
C ARG A 113 2.96 -6.16 -8.88
N ILE A 114 3.47 -7.08 -8.09
CA ILE A 114 2.65 -8.14 -7.50
C ILE A 114 1.96 -7.56 -6.26
N LEU A 115 0.63 -7.56 -6.27
CA LEU A 115 -0.19 -7.22 -5.10
C LEU A 115 -0.75 -8.51 -4.49
N ILE A 116 -0.58 -8.66 -3.19
CA ILE A 116 -1.24 -9.70 -2.39
C ILE A 116 -2.14 -8.97 -1.39
N VAL A 117 -3.43 -9.12 -1.56
CA VAL A 117 -4.44 -8.43 -0.75
C VAL A 117 -5.15 -9.43 0.14
N VAL A 118 -5.22 -9.13 1.43
CA VAL A 118 -6.06 -9.83 2.39
C VAL A 118 -7.24 -8.93 2.71
N THR A 119 -8.46 -9.42 2.55
CA THR A 119 -9.67 -8.62 2.80
C THR A 119 -10.86 -9.47 3.19
N HIS A 120 -11.77 -8.88 3.95
CA HIS A 120 -13.10 -9.42 4.23
C HIS A 120 -14.16 -8.94 3.23
N GLU A 121 -13.80 -8.04 2.32
CA GLU A 121 -14.69 -7.45 1.30
C GLU A 121 -14.20 -7.84 -0.13
N PRO A 122 -14.19 -9.16 -0.48
CA PRO A 122 -13.66 -9.61 -1.78
C PRO A 122 -14.46 -9.08 -2.98
N GLU A 123 -15.72 -8.69 -2.78
CA GLU A 123 -16.59 -8.09 -3.80
C GLU A 123 -16.04 -6.75 -4.34
N LEU A 124 -15.23 -6.03 -3.57
CA LEU A 124 -14.58 -4.79 -4.03
C LEU A 124 -13.58 -5.02 -5.15
N PHE A 125 -13.15 -6.27 -5.34
CA PHE A 125 -12.19 -6.69 -6.36
C PHE A 125 -12.87 -7.48 -7.48
N GLU A 126 -14.20 -7.45 -7.56
CA GLU A 126 -14.92 -8.03 -8.70
C GLU A 126 -14.53 -7.32 -10.00
N GLY A 127 -14.29 -8.11 -11.04
CA GLY A 127 -13.80 -7.58 -12.33
C GLY A 127 -12.28 -7.40 -12.41
N TRP A 128 -11.54 -7.57 -11.33
CA TRP A 128 -10.08 -7.61 -11.40
C TRP A 128 -9.61 -8.96 -11.92
N LEU A 129 -8.61 -8.93 -12.81
CA LEU A 129 -7.93 -10.15 -13.25
C LEU A 129 -6.96 -10.61 -12.17
N CYS A 130 -7.41 -11.47 -11.26
CA CYS A 130 -6.61 -11.92 -10.13
C CYS A 130 -6.97 -13.35 -9.70
N ASP A 131 -6.00 -14.03 -9.11
CA ASP A 131 -6.21 -15.30 -8.42
C ASP A 131 -6.85 -15.04 -7.05
N ARG A 132 -7.92 -15.76 -6.74
CA ARG A 132 -8.64 -15.61 -5.48
C ARG A 132 -8.54 -16.89 -4.65
N HIS A 133 -8.29 -16.72 -3.38
CA HIS A 133 -8.19 -17.82 -2.42
C HIS A 133 -8.94 -17.47 -1.14
N ALA A 134 -9.59 -18.47 -0.55
CA ALA A 134 -10.11 -18.37 0.81
C ALA A 134 -9.10 -18.96 1.80
N LEU A 135 -8.90 -18.30 2.94
CA LEU A 135 -8.16 -18.85 4.06
C LEU A 135 -9.16 -19.53 5.02
N LEU A 136 -9.18 -20.84 5.03
CA LEU A 136 -10.07 -21.66 5.85
C LEU A 136 -9.23 -22.65 6.68
N ASP A 137 -9.41 -22.63 8.00
CA ASP A 137 -8.69 -23.51 8.93
C ASP A 137 -7.16 -23.50 8.73
N GLY A 138 -6.59 -22.32 8.48
CA GLY A 138 -5.17 -22.14 8.23
C GLY A 138 -4.67 -22.63 6.85
N GLN A 139 -5.57 -22.98 5.96
CA GLN A 139 -5.25 -23.45 4.60
C GLN A 139 -5.79 -22.49 3.54
N LEU A 140 -4.98 -22.20 2.52
CA LEU A 140 -5.42 -21.47 1.33
C LEU A 140 -6.13 -22.42 0.39
N LYS A 141 -7.38 -22.12 0.07
CA LYS A 141 -8.18 -22.86 -0.91
C LYS A 141 -8.52 -21.94 -2.08
N PRO A 142 -8.23 -22.33 -3.33
CA PRO A 142 -8.58 -21.51 -4.48
C PRO A 142 -10.09 -21.34 -4.55
N LEU A 143 -10.53 -20.10 -4.76
CA LEU A 143 -11.92 -19.81 -5.11
C LEU A 143 -12.04 -19.93 -6.62
N VAL A 144 -12.72 -20.97 -7.07
CA VAL A 144 -13.03 -21.13 -8.50
C VAL A 144 -14.03 -20.03 -8.85
N THR A 145 -13.59 -19.04 -9.62
CA THR A 145 -14.50 -18.11 -10.29
C THR A 145 -15.24 -18.95 -11.33
N LEU A 146 -16.52 -19.24 -11.09
CA LEU A 146 -17.39 -19.78 -12.14
C LEU A 146 -17.46 -18.72 -13.25
N PRO A 147 -17.34 -19.15 -14.52
CA PRO A 147 -17.35 -18.26 -15.67
C PRO A 147 -18.66 -17.51 -15.81
#